data_92d22cedc589cd2203ff50626936e564
#
_entry.id   92d22cedc589cd2203ff50626936e564
#
_cell.length_a   1.000
_cell.length_b   1.000
_cell.length_c   1.000
_cell.angle_alpha   90.00
_cell.angle_beta   90.00
_cell.angle_gamma   90.00
#
_symmetry.space_group_name_H-M   'P 1'
#
loop_
_entity.id
_entity.type
_entity.pdbx_description
1 polymer ?
#
loop_
_entity_poly.entity_id
_entity_poly.type
_entity_poly.pdbx_seq_one_letter_code
_entity_poly.pdbx_strand_id
1 'polypeptide(L)'
;MEELLQIKIADINYLEAEKSLEPDYTSRGIRLDIIVEDDKNTHYNLEMQVKNNKNPHTKAFVLPKRSRYYQALLDIDLLQQGQEYDLLPPTYVIFICVFDFFAKGNYVYTFKKRCLENLELELQDEATTMLLNTKGTHGDISKDIKSFYDYVNNHIVNSDFTKQIDDEISYLKLDTKVRREYMLMEARLLDERREGEAKANIATAKRLISMGLSVQDIAKATTLPIEKIEELKAEQV
;
A
#
# COMPACT_ATOMS: atom_id res chain seq x y z
N MET A 1 12.14 10.39 -8.63
CA MET A 1 12.95 9.16 -8.38
C MET A 1 14.45 9.45 -8.45
N GLU A 2 14.98 9.97 -9.55
CA GLU A 2 16.41 10.25 -9.72
C GLU A 2 17.04 11.01 -8.55
N GLU A 3 16.39 12.07 -8.10
CA GLU A 3 16.87 12.87 -6.96
C GLU A 3 16.82 12.14 -5.61
N LEU A 4 15.82 11.28 -5.40
CA LEU A 4 15.70 10.50 -4.17
C LEU A 4 16.70 9.35 -4.11
N LEU A 5 16.99 8.74 -5.24
CA LEU A 5 17.86 7.57 -5.35
C LEU A 5 19.31 7.99 -5.68
N GLN A 6 19.53 9.26 -6.04
CA GLN A 6 20.81 9.80 -6.51
C GLN A 6 21.39 9.02 -7.70
N ILE A 7 20.52 8.54 -8.58
CA ILE A 7 20.85 7.83 -9.81
C ILE A 7 20.31 8.60 -11.01
N LYS A 8 20.92 8.44 -12.18
CA LYS A 8 20.35 8.92 -13.44
C LYS A 8 19.55 7.79 -14.06
N ILE A 9 18.31 8.11 -14.42
CA ILE A 9 17.39 7.24 -15.12
C ILE A 9 17.24 7.82 -16.53
N ALA A 10 17.68 7.09 -17.56
CA ALA A 10 17.63 7.57 -18.93
C ALA A 10 16.23 7.43 -19.53
N ASP A 11 15.52 6.37 -19.16
CA ASP A 11 14.16 6.11 -19.63
C ASP A 11 13.36 5.35 -18.55
N ILE A 12 12.04 5.49 -18.56
CA ILE A 12 11.13 4.79 -17.64
C ILE A 12 10.03 4.12 -18.48
N ASN A 13 9.99 2.81 -18.40
CA ASN A 13 8.90 2.02 -18.91
C ASN A 13 7.83 1.86 -17.83
N TYR A 14 6.64 2.39 -18.06
CA TYR A 14 5.48 2.11 -17.22
C TYR A 14 4.97 0.71 -17.56
N LEU A 15 5.24 -0.25 -16.69
CA LEU A 15 4.83 -1.63 -16.91
C LEU A 15 3.31 -1.75 -16.72
N GLU A 16 2.80 -1.33 -15.58
CA GLU A 16 1.35 -1.30 -15.30
C GLU A 16 1.01 -0.34 -14.16
N ALA A 17 -0.11 0.40 -14.31
CA ALA A 17 -0.81 0.99 -13.17
C ALA A 17 -1.75 -0.08 -12.58
N GLU A 18 -1.70 -0.26 -11.26
CA GLU A 18 -2.56 -1.21 -10.53
C GLU A 18 -2.36 -2.69 -10.91
N LYS A 19 -1.11 -3.12 -11.11
CA LYS A 19 -0.78 -4.54 -11.37
C LYS A 19 -1.21 -5.43 -10.21
N SER A 20 -2.00 -6.45 -10.51
CA SER A 20 -2.36 -7.51 -9.54
C SER A 20 -1.38 -8.66 -9.64
N LEU A 21 -0.76 -9.02 -8.52
CA LEU A 21 0.10 -10.20 -8.40
C LEU A 21 -0.61 -11.25 -7.54
N GLU A 22 -0.95 -12.37 -8.13
CA GLU A 22 -1.62 -13.50 -7.49
C GLU A 22 -0.79 -14.77 -7.76
N PRO A 23 0.05 -15.21 -6.80
CA PRO A 23 0.93 -16.37 -7.01
C PRO A 23 0.18 -17.68 -7.25
N ASP A 24 -0.97 -17.84 -6.60
CA ASP A 24 -1.93 -18.94 -6.77
C ASP A 24 -3.32 -18.57 -6.22
N TYR A 25 -4.32 -19.42 -6.43
CA TYR A 25 -5.70 -19.21 -5.99
C TYR A 25 -5.89 -19.23 -4.46
N THR A 26 -4.89 -19.68 -3.71
CA THR A 26 -4.95 -19.82 -2.24
C THR A 26 -4.14 -18.75 -1.52
N SER A 27 -3.23 -18.09 -2.23
CA SER A 27 -2.36 -17.04 -1.69
C SER A 27 -3.06 -15.69 -1.67
N ARG A 28 -2.60 -14.83 -0.75
CA ARG A 28 -3.07 -13.45 -0.72
C ARG A 28 -2.45 -12.68 -1.89
N GLY A 29 -3.23 -12.40 -2.93
CA GLY A 29 -2.88 -11.46 -3.98
C GLY A 29 -2.63 -10.06 -3.44
N ILE A 30 -1.86 -9.28 -4.16
CA ILE A 30 -1.67 -7.84 -3.91
C ILE A 30 -1.99 -7.08 -5.19
N ARG A 31 -2.37 -5.82 -4.99
CA ARG A 31 -2.49 -4.82 -6.05
C ARG A 31 -1.43 -3.78 -5.79
N LEU A 32 -0.54 -3.59 -6.73
CA LEU A 32 0.53 -2.60 -6.68
C LEU A 32 0.04 -1.31 -7.34
N ASP A 33 0.31 -0.16 -6.71
CA ASP A 33 -0.20 1.12 -7.21
C ASP A 33 0.48 1.49 -8.53
N ILE A 34 1.80 1.49 -8.57
CA ILE A 34 2.58 1.82 -9.77
C ILE A 34 3.83 0.94 -9.83
N ILE A 35 4.03 0.26 -10.96
CA ILE A 35 5.29 -0.42 -11.26
C ILE A 35 5.94 0.23 -12.46
N VAL A 36 7.22 0.55 -12.32
CA VAL A 36 8.05 1.06 -13.41
C VAL A 36 9.37 0.32 -13.47
N GLU A 37 9.94 0.25 -14.66
CA GLU A 37 11.27 -0.29 -14.94
C GLU A 37 12.12 0.80 -15.56
N ASP A 38 13.39 0.91 -15.18
CA ASP A 38 14.33 1.82 -15.81
C ASP A 38 15.15 1.14 -16.92
N ASP A 39 15.97 1.94 -17.62
CA ASP A 39 16.84 1.49 -18.70
C ASP A 39 17.93 0.50 -18.27
N LYS A 40 18.09 0.24 -16.98
CA LYS A 40 19.03 -0.72 -16.38
C LYS A 40 18.35 -1.97 -15.84
N ASN A 41 17.08 -2.18 -16.20
CA ASN A 41 16.25 -3.27 -15.70
C ASN A 41 16.06 -3.22 -14.17
N THR A 42 16.09 -2.03 -13.56
CA THR A 42 15.74 -1.86 -12.14
C THR A 42 14.23 -1.67 -12.01
N HIS A 43 13.60 -2.43 -11.13
CA HIS A 43 12.16 -2.38 -10.92
C HIS A 43 11.80 -1.58 -9.68
N TYR A 44 10.83 -0.68 -9.81
CA TYR A 44 10.36 0.18 -8.74
C TYR A 44 8.86 -0.03 -8.53
N ASN A 45 8.48 -0.41 -7.33
CA ASN A 45 7.09 -0.37 -6.89
C ASN A 45 6.87 0.87 -6.02
N LEU A 46 5.99 1.78 -6.44
CA LEU A 46 5.63 2.99 -5.70
C LEU A 46 4.22 2.84 -5.14
N GLU A 47 4.08 3.12 -3.86
CA GLU A 47 2.85 2.99 -3.10
C GLU A 47 2.53 4.26 -2.31
N MET A 48 1.31 4.77 -2.38
CA MET A 48 0.86 5.88 -1.54
C MET A 48 0.23 5.38 -0.24
N GLN A 49 0.68 5.89 0.91
CA GLN A 49 0.17 5.53 2.23
C GLN A 49 -0.36 6.73 2.98
N VAL A 50 -1.69 6.85 3.04
CA VAL A 50 -2.37 7.96 3.72
C VAL A 50 -2.55 7.70 5.22
N LYS A 51 -2.59 6.43 5.65
CA LYS A 51 -2.82 6.04 7.04
C LYS A 51 -1.76 5.08 7.56
N ASN A 52 -1.30 5.32 8.78
CA ASN A 52 -0.41 4.40 9.50
C ASN A 52 -1.24 3.29 10.16
N ASN A 53 -1.61 2.30 9.36
CA ASN A 53 -2.50 1.23 9.80
C ASN A 53 -1.80 0.27 10.76
N LYS A 54 -2.49 0.00 11.89
CA LYS A 54 -2.15 -1.08 12.82
C LYS A 54 -3.19 -2.20 12.69
N ASN A 55 -2.73 -3.42 12.86
CA ASN A 55 -3.66 -4.55 12.96
C ASN A 55 -4.55 -4.35 14.21
N PRO A 56 -5.89 -4.41 14.09
CA PRO A 56 -6.80 -4.12 15.20
C PRO A 56 -6.65 -5.11 16.37
N HIS A 57 -6.23 -6.34 16.11
CA HIS A 57 -6.09 -7.39 17.13
C HIS A 57 -4.68 -7.39 17.77
N THR A 58 -3.63 -7.39 16.96
CA THR A 58 -2.24 -7.48 17.43
C THR A 58 -1.62 -6.14 17.77
N LYS A 59 -2.25 -5.03 17.39
CA LYS A 59 -1.71 -3.65 17.48
C LYS A 59 -0.39 -3.44 16.72
N ALA A 60 0.10 -4.44 16.01
CA ALA A 60 1.32 -4.35 15.22
C ALA A 60 1.13 -3.49 13.97
N PHE A 61 2.16 -2.77 13.59
CA PHE A 61 2.20 -2.06 12.33
C PHE A 61 2.21 -3.04 11.15
N VAL A 62 1.41 -2.72 10.12
CA VAL A 62 1.25 -3.60 8.96
C VAL A 62 2.35 -3.36 7.92
N LEU A 63 2.78 -2.12 7.75
CA LEU A 63 3.67 -1.68 6.67
C LEU A 63 4.99 -2.47 6.55
N PRO A 64 5.76 -2.75 7.65
CA PRO A 64 7.03 -3.48 7.51
C PRO A 64 6.87 -4.92 7.01
N LYS A 65 5.79 -5.60 7.39
CA LYS A 65 5.52 -6.96 6.88
C LYS A 65 4.93 -6.93 5.47
N ARG A 66 4.17 -5.88 5.15
CA ARG A 66 3.64 -5.66 3.81
C ARG A 66 4.77 -5.38 2.82
N SER A 67 5.76 -4.56 3.16
CA SER A 67 6.89 -4.29 2.27
C SER A 67 7.68 -5.56 1.95
N ARG A 68 7.94 -6.41 2.97
CA ARG A 68 8.59 -7.71 2.75
C ARG A 68 7.77 -8.63 1.86
N TYR A 69 6.46 -8.64 2.03
CA TYR A 69 5.57 -9.48 1.21
C TYR A 69 5.51 -8.99 -0.24
N TYR A 70 5.51 -7.67 -0.45
CA TYR A 70 5.56 -7.07 -1.78
C TYR A 70 6.87 -7.39 -2.50
N GLN A 71 7.99 -7.31 -1.78
CA GLN A 71 9.29 -7.71 -2.31
C GLN A 71 9.27 -9.17 -2.81
N ALA A 72 8.77 -10.10 -1.98
CA ALA A 72 8.71 -11.52 -2.35
C ALA A 72 7.83 -11.79 -3.57
N LEU A 73 6.72 -11.05 -3.73
CA LEU A 73 5.85 -11.22 -4.89
C LEU A 73 6.45 -10.61 -6.16
N LEU A 74 7.19 -9.48 -6.05
CA LEU A 74 7.96 -8.95 -7.17
C LEU A 74 9.04 -9.95 -7.62
N ASP A 75 9.78 -10.54 -6.68
CA ASP A 75 10.81 -11.53 -7.00
C ASP A 75 10.23 -12.75 -7.73
N ILE A 76 9.05 -13.23 -7.31
CA ILE A 76 8.35 -14.33 -7.97
C ILE A 76 7.88 -13.94 -9.39
N ASP A 77 7.43 -12.72 -9.58
CA ASP A 77 6.96 -12.22 -10.87
C ASP A 77 8.13 -12.01 -11.85
N LEU A 78 9.29 -11.59 -11.34
CA LEU A 78 10.47 -11.23 -12.14
C LEU A 78 11.36 -12.42 -12.49
N LEU A 79 11.35 -13.49 -11.70
CA LEU A 79 12.16 -14.70 -11.95
C LEU A 79 11.28 -15.87 -12.35
N GLN A 80 11.41 -16.31 -13.58
CA GLN A 80 10.65 -17.47 -14.10
C GLN A 80 11.27 -18.79 -13.66
N GLN A 81 10.45 -19.85 -13.69
CA GLN A 81 10.89 -21.20 -13.35
C GLN A 81 12.07 -21.65 -14.22
N GLY A 82 13.14 -22.08 -13.58
CA GLY A 82 14.35 -22.58 -14.25
C GLY A 82 15.38 -21.53 -14.61
N GLN A 83 15.13 -20.26 -14.26
CA GLN A 83 16.13 -19.19 -14.37
C GLN A 83 17.09 -19.20 -13.17
N GLU A 84 18.31 -18.75 -13.39
CA GLU A 84 19.32 -18.59 -12.34
C GLU A 84 19.00 -17.38 -11.46
N TYR A 85 19.33 -17.44 -10.16
CA TYR A 85 19.01 -16.38 -9.19
C TYR A 85 19.73 -15.07 -9.43
N ASP A 86 20.87 -15.08 -10.08
CA ASP A 86 21.66 -13.88 -10.45
C ASP A 86 21.01 -13.06 -11.57
N LEU A 87 19.92 -13.58 -12.18
CA LEU A 87 19.09 -12.84 -13.13
C LEU A 87 18.00 -11.99 -12.46
N LEU A 88 17.82 -12.10 -11.13
CA LEU A 88 16.92 -11.21 -10.41
C LEU A 88 17.42 -9.75 -10.50
N PRO A 89 16.61 -8.84 -11.05
CA PRO A 89 17.01 -7.45 -11.17
C PRO A 89 16.98 -6.72 -9.82
N PRO A 90 17.69 -5.58 -9.70
CA PRO A 90 17.54 -4.70 -8.56
C PRO A 90 16.08 -4.23 -8.38
N THR A 91 15.59 -4.25 -7.14
CA THR A 91 14.19 -3.90 -6.84
C THR A 91 14.08 -2.87 -5.73
N TYR A 92 13.15 -1.94 -5.89
CA TYR A 92 12.81 -0.92 -4.90
C TYR A 92 11.32 -0.99 -4.56
N VAL A 93 11.01 -1.19 -3.28
CA VAL A 93 9.66 -1.03 -2.75
C VAL A 93 9.59 0.28 -2.00
N ILE A 94 8.90 1.28 -2.57
CA ILE A 94 8.88 2.66 -2.12
C ILE A 94 7.49 3.02 -1.63
N PHE A 95 7.38 3.40 -0.36
CA PHE A 95 6.15 3.91 0.23
C PHE A 95 6.23 5.42 0.44
N ILE A 96 5.33 6.18 -0.17
CA ILE A 96 5.15 7.61 0.07
C ILE A 96 4.15 7.77 1.21
N CYS A 97 4.62 8.14 2.40
CA CYS A 97 3.82 8.20 3.61
C CYS A 97 3.48 9.66 3.98
N VAL A 98 2.18 9.97 4.15
CA VAL A 98 1.73 11.29 4.65
C VAL A 98 1.79 11.37 6.18
N PHE A 99 2.64 10.56 6.79
CA PHE A 99 2.90 10.48 8.23
C PHE A 99 4.33 10.00 8.46
N ASP A 100 4.92 10.35 9.62
CA ASP A 100 6.21 9.81 10.03
C ASP A 100 6.02 8.44 10.71
N PHE A 101 6.37 7.37 9.99
CA PHE A 101 6.21 6.00 10.49
C PHE A 101 7.02 5.72 11.76
N PHE A 102 8.25 6.26 11.83
CA PHE A 102 9.18 6.02 12.94
C PHE A 102 9.21 7.14 13.99
N ALA A 103 8.54 8.26 13.73
CA ALA A 103 8.57 9.45 14.57
C ALA A 103 9.99 9.97 14.84
N LYS A 104 10.89 9.89 13.83
CA LYS A 104 12.27 10.36 13.89
C LYS A 104 12.52 11.60 13.05
N GLY A 105 11.54 12.05 12.30
CA GLY A 105 11.60 13.28 11.51
C GLY A 105 12.39 13.21 10.21
N ASN A 106 12.98 12.08 9.82
CA ASN A 106 13.69 12.00 8.57
C ASN A 106 12.73 12.08 7.37
N TYR A 107 13.16 12.75 6.30
CA TYR A 107 12.43 12.76 5.03
C TYR A 107 12.44 11.42 4.31
N VAL A 108 13.52 10.66 4.45
CA VAL A 108 13.73 9.37 3.80
C VAL A 108 14.26 8.36 4.81
N TYR A 109 13.69 7.17 4.79
CA TYR A 109 14.21 6.01 5.51
C TYR A 109 14.48 4.90 4.50
N THR A 110 15.75 4.56 4.31
CA THR A 110 16.20 3.51 3.38
C THR A 110 16.64 2.28 4.16
N PHE A 111 16.12 1.12 3.78
CA PHE A 111 16.41 -0.15 4.41
C PHE A 111 17.05 -1.10 3.41
N LYS A 112 18.20 -1.64 3.81
CA LYS A 112 18.94 -2.71 3.15
C LYS A 112 19.38 -3.72 4.18
N LYS A 113 19.64 -4.95 3.78
CA LYS A 113 20.07 -6.00 4.69
C LYS A 113 21.56 -5.86 5.01
N ARG A 114 21.89 -5.82 6.31
CA ARG A 114 23.27 -5.68 6.80
C ARG A 114 23.58 -6.76 7.83
N CYS A 115 24.86 -7.15 7.88
CA CYS A 115 25.38 -8.07 8.87
C CYS A 115 25.35 -7.41 10.26
N LEU A 116 24.76 -8.08 11.27
CA LEU A 116 24.68 -7.53 12.63
C LEU A 116 26.06 -7.51 13.33
N GLU A 117 26.94 -8.43 12.96
CA GLU A 117 28.32 -8.55 13.48
C GLU A 117 29.26 -7.52 12.86
N ASN A 118 28.91 -7.02 11.67
CA ASN A 118 29.65 -5.95 10.96
C ASN A 118 28.67 -5.12 10.15
N LEU A 119 28.24 -3.97 10.66
CA LEU A 119 27.24 -3.10 10.05
C LEU A 119 27.69 -2.42 8.72
N GLU A 120 29.00 -2.45 8.42
CA GLU A 120 29.49 -1.96 7.12
C GLU A 120 29.28 -2.98 6.00
N LEU A 121 29.08 -4.26 6.35
CA LEU A 121 28.86 -5.34 5.40
C LEU A 121 27.39 -5.42 5.01
N GLU A 122 27.08 -5.04 3.77
CA GLU A 122 25.75 -5.17 3.15
C GLU A 122 25.64 -6.52 2.45
N LEU A 123 24.46 -7.15 2.48
CA LEU A 123 24.22 -8.47 1.86
C LEU A 123 24.31 -8.43 0.33
N GLN A 124 24.14 -7.25 -0.27
CA GLN A 124 24.19 -7.03 -1.73
C GLN A 124 23.15 -7.86 -2.50
N ASP A 125 21.97 -8.04 -1.92
CA ASP A 125 20.83 -8.74 -2.53
C ASP A 125 19.99 -7.82 -3.44
N GLU A 126 20.43 -6.58 -3.63
CA GLU A 126 19.83 -5.56 -4.51
C GLU A 126 18.33 -5.27 -4.25
N ALA A 127 17.82 -5.74 -3.10
CA ALA A 127 16.47 -5.47 -2.64
C ALA A 127 16.46 -4.28 -1.66
N THR A 128 15.80 -3.19 -2.03
CA THR A 128 15.75 -1.96 -1.23
C THR A 128 14.31 -1.61 -0.87
N THR A 129 14.06 -1.31 0.41
CA THR A 129 12.80 -0.72 0.86
C THR A 129 13.02 0.72 1.25
N MET A 130 12.15 1.63 0.77
CA MET A 130 12.21 3.05 1.13
C MET A 130 10.87 3.53 1.68
N LEU A 131 10.91 4.29 2.77
CA LEU A 131 9.76 5.03 3.27
C LEU A 131 10.07 6.52 3.13
N LEU A 132 9.29 7.20 2.30
CA LEU A 132 9.36 8.63 2.07
C LEU A 132 8.36 9.31 3.00
N ASN A 133 8.85 10.10 3.94
CA ASN A 133 8.04 10.80 4.92
C ASN A 133 7.77 12.23 4.44
N THR A 134 6.57 12.50 3.94
CA THR A 134 6.24 13.83 3.45
C THR A 134 6.18 14.89 4.56
N LYS A 135 6.16 14.47 5.84
CA LYS A 135 6.18 15.35 7.04
C LYS A 135 7.55 15.39 7.71
N GLY A 136 8.60 14.93 7.03
CA GLY A 136 9.95 14.98 7.53
C GLY A 136 10.44 16.40 7.79
N THR A 137 11.45 16.51 8.66
CA THR A 137 12.11 17.77 9.03
C THR A 137 13.62 17.64 9.05
N HIS A 138 14.15 16.42 8.88
CA HIS A 138 15.59 16.11 8.95
C HIS A 138 16.07 15.42 7.68
N GLY A 139 17.28 15.75 7.29
CA GLY A 139 17.92 15.25 6.07
C GLY A 139 17.78 16.23 4.91
N ASP A 140 18.63 16.05 3.91
CA ASP A 140 18.67 16.88 2.72
C ASP A 140 17.78 16.27 1.64
N ILE A 141 16.87 17.07 1.12
CA ILE A 141 16.07 16.77 -0.06
C ILE A 141 16.08 17.96 -1.02
N SER A 142 15.92 17.71 -2.30
CA SER A 142 15.84 18.77 -3.30
C SER A 142 14.62 19.68 -3.10
N LYS A 143 14.66 20.85 -3.73
CA LYS A 143 13.51 21.77 -3.72
C LYS A 143 12.27 21.15 -4.37
N ASP A 144 12.46 20.35 -5.41
CA ASP A 144 11.35 19.72 -6.12
C ASP A 144 10.70 18.62 -5.29
N ILE A 145 11.50 17.80 -4.58
CA ILE A 145 10.97 16.83 -3.61
C ILE A 145 10.25 17.53 -2.48
N LYS A 146 10.79 18.63 -1.95
CA LYS A 146 10.13 19.42 -0.92
C LYS A 146 8.79 19.98 -1.41
N SER A 147 8.76 20.55 -2.62
CA SER A 147 7.55 21.05 -3.27
C SER A 147 6.52 19.95 -3.48
N PHE A 148 6.96 18.77 -3.90
CA PHE A 148 6.09 17.60 -4.03
C PHE A 148 5.47 17.17 -2.67
N TYR A 149 6.25 17.18 -1.59
CA TYR A 149 5.73 16.87 -0.26
C TYR A 149 4.72 17.92 0.22
N ASP A 150 4.97 19.22 -0.04
CA ASP A 150 4.05 20.30 0.28
C ASP A 150 2.74 20.16 -0.53
N TYR A 151 2.85 19.74 -1.81
CA TYR A 151 1.69 19.45 -2.66
C TYR A 151 0.89 18.25 -2.12
N VAL A 152 1.54 17.14 -1.80
CA VAL A 152 0.88 15.94 -1.25
C VAL A 152 0.19 16.21 0.08
N ASN A 153 0.83 17.00 0.97
CA ASN A 153 0.28 17.28 2.30
C ASN A 153 -0.84 18.33 2.29
N ASN A 154 -0.70 19.38 1.49
CA ASN A 154 -1.49 20.61 1.61
C ASN A 154 -2.01 21.14 0.27
N HIS A 155 -1.77 20.44 -0.83
CA HIS A 155 -2.14 20.90 -2.19
C HIS A 155 -1.51 22.25 -2.57
N ILE A 156 -0.27 22.50 -2.12
CA ILE A 156 0.45 23.73 -2.39
C ILE A 156 1.23 23.56 -3.68
N VAL A 157 0.87 24.38 -4.68
CA VAL A 157 1.59 24.48 -5.98
C VAL A 157 2.60 25.61 -5.85
N ASN A 158 3.88 25.29 -5.67
CA ASN A 158 4.95 26.26 -5.42
C ASN A 158 6.21 26.06 -6.28
N SER A 159 6.16 25.18 -7.27
CA SER A 159 7.22 24.95 -8.27
C SER A 159 6.62 24.60 -9.63
N ASP A 160 7.44 24.70 -10.69
CA ASP A 160 7.03 24.28 -12.04
C ASP A 160 6.69 22.79 -12.07
N PHE A 161 7.41 21.97 -11.28
CA PHE A 161 7.16 20.54 -11.14
C PHE A 161 5.77 20.27 -10.54
N THR A 162 5.44 20.90 -9.41
CA THR A 162 4.11 20.71 -8.79
C THR A 162 2.98 21.31 -9.63
N LYS A 163 3.27 22.35 -10.41
CA LYS A 163 2.31 22.90 -11.36
C LYS A 163 2.00 21.90 -12.49
N GLN A 164 3.01 21.27 -13.07
CA GLN A 164 2.79 20.22 -14.08
C GLN A 164 1.94 19.07 -13.53
N ILE A 165 2.21 18.63 -12.27
CA ILE A 165 1.40 17.61 -11.61
C ILE A 165 -0.06 18.06 -11.44
N ASP A 166 -0.28 19.28 -10.97
CA ASP A 166 -1.62 19.82 -10.74
C ASP A 166 -2.40 20.02 -12.04
N ASP A 167 -1.74 20.50 -13.08
CA ASP A 167 -2.31 20.65 -14.42
C ASP A 167 -2.74 19.28 -14.98
N GLU A 168 -1.89 18.24 -14.86
CA GLU A 168 -2.19 16.89 -15.31
C GLU A 168 -3.34 16.26 -14.51
N ILE A 169 -3.33 16.39 -13.18
CA ILE A 169 -4.43 15.93 -12.33
C ILE A 169 -5.74 16.64 -12.69
N SER A 170 -5.67 17.93 -12.98
CA SER A 170 -6.84 18.72 -13.40
C SER A 170 -7.37 18.27 -14.74
N TYR A 171 -6.49 17.97 -15.70
CA TYR A 171 -6.85 17.38 -16.99
C TYR A 171 -7.51 16.01 -16.83
N LEU A 172 -6.90 15.11 -16.04
CA LEU A 172 -7.45 13.77 -15.77
C LEU A 172 -8.83 13.82 -15.08
N LYS A 173 -9.05 14.78 -14.19
CA LYS A 173 -10.37 14.99 -13.55
C LYS A 173 -11.46 15.42 -14.54
N LEU A 174 -11.09 16.03 -15.67
CA LEU A 174 -12.02 16.40 -16.74
C LEU A 174 -12.28 15.24 -17.71
N ASP A 175 -11.39 14.25 -17.77
CA ASP A 175 -11.58 13.09 -18.61
C ASP A 175 -12.77 12.25 -18.10
N THR A 176 -13.80 12.11 -18.95
CA THR A 176 -15.03 11.40 -18.61
C THR A 176 -14.80 9.90 -18.38
N LYS A 177 -13.80 9.30 -19.05
CA LYS A 177 -13.44 7.89 -18.89
C LYS A 177 -12.78 7.66 -17.55
N VAL A 178 -11.76 8.44 -17.21
CA VAL A 178 -11.06 8.38 -15.91
C VAL A 178 -12.03 8.63 -14.76
N ARG A 179 -12.88 9.65 -14.89
CA ARG A 179 -13.92 9.94 -13.88
C ARG A 179 -14.89 8.79 -13.70
N ARG A 180 -15.31 8.13 -14.78
CA ARG A 180 -16.21 6.96 -14.70
C ARG A 180 -15.53 5.78 -14.04
N GLU A 181 -14.28 5.48 -14.39
CA GLU A 181 -13.49 4.41 -13.77
C GLU A 181 -13.32 4.65 -12.27
N TYR A 182 -13.00 5.89 -11.87
CA TYR A 182 -12.90 6.28 -10.47
C TYR A 182 -14.22 6.07 -9.71
N MET A 183 -15.36 6.50 -10.28
CA MET A 183 -16.67 6.29 -9.66
C MET A 183 -17.03 4.81 -9.53
N LEU A 184 -16.69 3.98 -10.52
CA LEU A 184 -16.90 2.53 -10.45
C LEU A 184 -16.02 1.89 -9.38
N MET A 185 -14.77 2.34 -9.24
CA MET A 185 -13.87 1.87 -8.18
C MET A 185 -14.39 2.26 -6.79
N GLU A 186 -14.82 3.51 -6.58
CA GLU A 186 -15.42 3.93 -5.31
C GLU A 186 -16.67 3.10 -4.95
N ALA A 187 -17.53 2.82 -5.94
CA ALA A 187 -18.71 1.99 -5.72
C ALA A 187 -18.32 0.56 -5.28
N ARG A 188 -17.33 -0.07 -5.94
CA ARG A 188 -16.80 -1.38 -5.55
C ARG A 188 -16.23 -1.39 -4.14
N LEU A 189 -15.39 -0.41 -3.79
CA LEU A 189 -14.82 -0.28 -2.45
C LEU A 189 -15.89 -0.11 -1.37
N LEU A 190 -16.96 0.63 -1.68
CA LEU A 190 -18.11 0.79 -0.78
C LEU A 190 -18.86 -0.53 -0.58
N ASP A 191 -19.04 -1.29 -1.65
CA ASP A 191 -19.72 -2.59 -1.59
C ASP A 191 -18.87 -3.62 -0.83
N GLU A 192 -17.56 -3.72 -1.08
CA GLU A 192 -16.64 -4.56 -0.32
C GLU A 192 -16.63 -4.21 1.18
N ARG A 193 -16.68 -2.93 1.51
CA ARG A 193 -16.77 -2.47 2.89
C ARG A 193 -18.08 -2.91 3.54
N ARG A 194 -19.21 -2.74 2.86
CA ARG A 194 -20.53 -3.18 3.34
C ARG A 194 -20.59 -4.69 3.56
N GLU A 195 -20.04 -5.46 2.61
CA GLU A 195 -19.93 -6.90 2.77
C GLU A 195 -19.04 -7.29 3.96
N GLY A 196 -17.90 -6.63 4.13
CA GLY A 196 -17.01 -6.84 5.27
C GLY A 196 -17.70 -6.54 6.62
N GLU A 197 -18.43 -5.43 6.70
CA GLU A 197 -19.22 -5.06 7.88
C GLU A 197 -20.34 -6.07 8.14
N ALA A 198 -21.05 -6.53 7.11
CA ALA A 198 -22.11 -7.53 7.23
C ALA A 198 -21.54 -8.88 7.74
N LYS A 199 -20.42 -9.35 7.17
CA LYS A 199 -19.75 -10.58 7.62
C LYS A 199 -19.28 -10.47 9.09
N ALA A 200 -18.73 -9.31 9.48
CA ALA A 200 -18.31 -9.06 10.86
C ALA A 200 -19.50 -9.04 11.83
N ASN A 201 -20.61 -8.43 11.45
CA ASN A 201 -21.83 -8.38 12.25
C ASN A 201 -22.46 -9.78 12.42
N ILE A 202 -22.49 -10.61 11.37
CA ILE A 202 -22.94 -12.01 11.44
C ILE A 202 -22.02 -12.82 12.37
N ALA A 203 -20.69 -12.69 12.24
CA ALA A 203 -19.75 -13.39 13.10
C ALA A 203 -19.89 -12.97 14.58
N THR A 204 -20.19 -11.70 14.83
CA THR A 204 -20.44 -11.17 16.17
C THR A 204 -21.76 -11.70 16.71
N ALA A 205 -22.85 -11.70 15.90
CA ALA A 205 -24.13 -12.25 16.29
C ALA A 205 -24.02 -13.75 16.69
N LYS A 206 -23.33 -14.57 15.89
CA LYS A 206 -23.08 -15.98 16.19
C LYS A 206 -22.39 -16.18 17.55
N ARG A 207 -21.40 -15.35 17.87
CA ARG A 207 -20.73 -15.38 19.19
C ARG A 207 -21.67 -14.97 20.33
N LEU A 208 -22.45 -13.92 20.16
CA LEU A 208 -23.39 -13.44 21.18
C LEU A 208 -24.54 -14.44 21.40
N ILE A 209 -24.99 -15.15 20.37
CA ILE A 209 -25.94 -16.27 20.48
C ILE A 209 -25.35 -17.38 21.35
N SER A 210 -24.10 -17.79 21.11
CA SER A 210 -23.43 -18.84 21.92
C SER A 210 -23.20 -18.43 23.37
N MET A 211 -23.19 -17.13 23.67
CA MET A 211 -23.11 -16.57 25.02
C MET A 211 -24.49 -16.46 25.70
N GLY A 212 -25.60 -16.81 25.01
CA GLY A 212 -26.96 -16.83 25.56
C GLY A 212 -27.62 -15.46 25.68
N LEU A 213 -27.16 -14.44 24.92
CA LEU A 213 -27.78 -13.11 24.93
C LEU A 213 -29.14 -13.14 24.26
N SER A 214 -30.04 -12.21 24.64
CA SER A 214 -31.34 -12.06 24.02
C SER A 214 -31.22 -11.59 22.56
N VAL A 215 -32.18 -12.00 21.71
CA VAL A 215 -32.25 -11.57 20.29
C VAL A 215 -32.28 -10.05 20.18
N GLN A 216 -32.98 -9.37 21.10
CA GLN A 216 -33.10 -7.90 21.13
C GLN A 216 -31.76 -7.24 21.45
N ASP A 217 -30.98 -7.81 22.36
CA ASP A 217 -29.64 -7.26 22.73
C ASP A 217 -28.63 -7.50 21.59
N ILE A 218 -28.71 -8.66 20.94
CA ILE A 218 -27.89 -8.97 19.76
C ILE A 218 -28.21 -8.03 18.62
N ALA A 219 -29.50 -7.74 18.34
CA ALA A 219 -29.90 -6.80 17.31
C ALA A 219 -29.35 -5.39 17.57
N LYS A 220 -29.40 -4.91 18.83
CA LYS A 220 -28.81 -3.62 19.21
C LYS A 220 -27.28 -3.59 19.03
N ALA A 221 -26.61 -4.70 19.34
CA ALA A 221 -25.14 -4.78 19.29
C ALA A 221 -24.59 -4.94 17.86
N THR A 222 -25.36 -5.54 16.94
CA THR A 222 -24.89 -5.91 15.60
C THR A 222 -25.59 -5.15 14.48
N THR A 223 -26.65 -4.39 14.78
CA THR A 223 -27.51 -3.73 13.79
C THR A 223 -28.17 -4.67 12.78
N LEU A 224 -28.13 -5.99 13.04
CA LEU A 224 -28.82 -6.99 12.22
C LEU A 224 -30.31 -7.01 12.53
N PRO A 225 -31.18 -7.28 11.53
CA PRO A 225 -32.59 -7.52 11.73
C PRO A 225 -32.84 -8.71 12.68
N ILE A 226 -33.91 -8.65 13.46
CA ILE A 226 -34.28 -9.70 14.41
C ILE A 226 -34.47 -11.05 13.69
N GLU A 227 -35.10 -11.03 12.56
CA GLU A 227 -35.37 -12.21 11.72
C GLU A 227 -34.05 -12.91 11.35
N LYS A 228 -33.01 -12.12 11.01
CA LYS A 228 -31.69 -12.68 10.66
C LYS A 228 -31.00 -13.32 11.86
N ILE A 229 -31.17 -12.76 13.05
CA ILE A 229 -30.60 -13.33 14.28
C ILE A 229 -31.31 -14.63 14.65
N GLU A 230 -32.65 -14.74 14.46
CA GLU A 230 -33.42 -15.95 14.67
C GLU A 230 -33.00 -17.07 13.70
N GLU A 231 -32.75 -16.74 12.42
CA GLU A 231 -32.18 -17.68 11.45
C GLU A 231 -30.82 -18.21 11.92
N LEU A 232 -29.90 -17.30 12.29
CA LEU A 232 -28.55 -17.67 12.77
C LEU A 232 -28.61 -18.52 14.04
N LYS A 233 -29.61 -18.31 14.90
CA LYS A 233 -29.84 -19.13 16.11
C LYS A 233 -30.35 -20.52 15.76
N ALA A 234 -31.21 -20.64 14.78
CA ALA A 234 -31.72 -21.94 14.30
C ALA A 234 -30.62 -22.77 13.60
N GLU A 235 -29.63 -22.11 12.93
CA GLU A 235 -28.46 -22.79 12.34
C GLU A 235 -27.48 -23.36 13.36
N GLN A 236 -27.51 -22.93 14.62
CA GLN A 236 -26.59 -23.36 15.68
C GLN A 236 -27.16 -24.46 16.59
N VAL A 237 -28.40 -24.84 16.40
CA VAL A 237 -29.11 -25.95 17.11
C VAL A 237 -28.96 -27.22 16.31
#